data_5fcca2e0a292446b410d9bb7f20b2702
#
_entry.id   5fcca2e0a292446b410d9bb7f20b2702
#
_cell.length_a   1.000
_cell.length_b   1.000
_cell.length_c   1.000
_cell.angle_alpha   90.00
_cell.angle_beta   90.00
_cell.angle_gamma   90.00
#
_symmetry.space_group_name_H-M   'P 1'
#
loop_
_entity.id
_entity.type
_entity.pdbx_description
1 polymer ?
#
loop_
_entity_poly.entity_id
_entity_poly.type
_entity_poly.pdbx_seq_one_letter_code
_entity_poly.pdbx_strand_id
1 'polypeptide(L)'
;MTGNLFGTTGIRKVYGTEFNLSMALKLGKALGSHLGEGTVVLARDARTTGLMIEDALAAGILSTGVNVVKAGMIPTPTLAFITRQHGYNAGLMVTASHNPPEYTGVKFWSRDSMGYTQEMEREIERIYTEEEFQVAKWNGLGKEQTMDTAVEEHVAAILEHVDSKRIESKEYNIVVDPGNGSGSVLTPYLMRRLACKVISINGQPDGHFPGRVSEPDK
;
A
#
# COMPACT_ATOMS: atom_id res chain seq x y z
N MET A 1 -14.79 -10.94 -23.64
CA MET A 1 -14.21 -9.58 -23.62
C MET A 1 -13.26 -9.52 -22.44
N THR A 2 -11.98 -9.78 -22.65
CA THR A 2 -10.93 -9.69 -21.63
C THR A 2 -10.53 -8.21 -21.54
N GLY A 3 -11.27 -7.44 -20.73
CA GLY A 3 -10.79 -6.12 -20.34
C GLY A 3 -9.52 -6.30 -19.52
N ASN A 4 -8.47 -5.51 -19.78
CA ASN A 4 -7.25 -5.52 -19.02
C ASN A 4 -7.57 -5.38 -17.52
N LEU A 5 -7.03 -6.29 -16.72
CA LEU A 5 -7.17 -6.25 -15.26
C LEU A 5 -6.47 -5.00 -14.71
N PHE A 6 -5.27 -4.73 -15.22
CA PHE A 6 -4.46 -3.57 -14.88
C PHE A 6 -4.83 -2.33 -15.69
N GLY A 7 -4.91 -1.18 -15.01
CA GLY A 7 -4.97 0.14 -15.63
C GLY A 7 -3.58 0.74 -15.80
N THR A 8 -3.48 2.08 -15.87
CA THR A 8 -2.18 2.79 -16.01
C THR A 8 -1.24 2.61 -14.82
N THR A 9 -1.76 2.38 -13.62
CA THR A 9 -0.96 2.22 -12.39
C THR A 9 -1.67 1.28 -11.41
N GLY A 10 -1.60 -0.02 -11.68
CA GLY A 10 -2.28 -1.03 -10.88
C GLY A 10 -3.77 -1.19 -11.22
N ILE A 11 -4.49 -1.86 -10.36
CA ILE A 11 -5.91 -2.19 -10.50
C ILE A 11 -6.71 -1.17 -9.70
N ARG A 12 -7.73 -0.54 -10.33
CA ARG A 12 -8.68 0.36 -9.65
C ARG A 12 -10.07 0.15 -10.21
N LYS A 13 -11.02 -0.15 -9.35
CA LYS A 13 -12.39 -0.51 -9.73
C LYS A 13 -13.38 -0.14 -8.61
N VAL A 14 -14.67 -0.03 -8.92
CA VAL A 14 -15.73 0.17 -7.94
C VAL A 14 -15.92 -1.13 -7.15
N TYR A 15 -15.86 -1.02 -5.81
CA TYR A 15 -16.07 -2.18 -4.94
C TYR A 15 -17.51 -2.68 -5.02
N GLY A 16 -17.68 -4.00 -5.03
CA GLY A 16 -18.98 -4.67 -5.05
C GLY A 16 -19.52 -4.96 -6.46
N THR A 17 -19.24 -4.10 -7.44
CA THR A 17 -19.67 -4.28 -8.82
C THR A 17 -18.55 -4.76 -9.75
N GLU A 18 -17.37 -4.19 -9.62
CA GLU A 18 -16.23 -4.47 -10.50
C GLU A 18 -15.06 -5.12 -9.77
N PHE A 19 -14.97 -4.93 -8.45
CA PHE A 19 -13.96 -5.53 -7.57
C PHE A 19 -14.64 -6.19 -6.37
N ASN A 20 -14.18 -7.38 -5.99
CA ASN A 20 -14.68 -8.11 -4.83
C ASN A 20 -13.57 -8.90 -4.13
N LEU A 21 -13.90 -9.53 -3.00
CA LEU A 21 -12.94 -10.30 -2.21
C LEU A 21 -12.37 -11.50 -2.94
N SER A 22 -13.15 -12.16 -3.80
CA SER A 22 -12.66 -13.30 -4.60
C SER A 22 -11.56 -12.85 -5.56
N MET A 23 -11.70 -11.66 -6.14
CA MET A 23 -10.63 -11.06 -6.98
C MET A 23 -9.38 -10.78 -6.17
N ALA A 24 -9.51 -10.19 -4.97
CA ALA A 24 -8.39 -9.91 -4.09
C ALA A 24 -7.65 -11.20 -3.71
N LEU A 25 -8.37 -12.24 -3.33
CA LEU A 25 -7.81 -13.56 -3.02
C LEU A 25 -7.05 -14.15 -4.22
N LYS A 26 -7.65 -14.10 -5.42
CA LYS A 26 -7.01 -14.57 -6.66
C LYS A 26 -5.76 -13.77 -7.02
N LEU A 27 -5.78 -12.43 -6.83
CA LEU A 27 -4.61 -11.58 -7.04
C LEU A 27 -3.48 -11.94 -6.08
N GLY A 28 -3.80 -12.20 -4.81
CA GLY A 28 -2.84 -12.69 -3.84
C GLY A 28 -2.20 -14.02 -4.26
N LYS A 29 -3.03 -14.98 -4.73
CA LYS A 29 -2.54 -16.26 -5.28
C LYS A 29 -1.66 -16.05 -6.52
N ALA A 30 -2.08 -15.18 -7.44
CA ALA A 30 -1.32 -14.90 -8.66
C ALA A 30 0.06 -14.31 -8.34
N LEU A 31 0.13 -13.32 -7.42
CA LEU A 31 1.40 -12.76 -7.00
C LEU A 31 2.28 -13.80 -6.29
N GLY A 32 1.71 -14.56 -5.34
CA GLY A 32 2.47 -15.58 -4.64
C GLY A 32 3.02 -16.67 -5.57
N SER A 33 2.23 -17.07 -6.57
CA SER A 33 2.66 -18.03 -7.61
C SER A 33 3.75 -17.46 -8.51
N HIS A 34 3.65 -16.17 -8.89
CA HIS A 34 4.67 -15.48 -9.66
C HIS A 34 6.02 -15.41 -8.91
N LEU A 35 5.99 -15.15 -7.62
CA LEU A 35 7.19 -15.05 -6.79
C LEU A 35 7.80 -16.43 -6.44
N GLY A 36 6.95 -17.44 -6.29
CA GLY A 36 7.34 -18.80 -5.89
C GLY A 36 7.73 -18.94 -4.42
N GLU A 37 8.52 -18.01 -3.90
CA GLU A 37 8.99 -17.96 -2.50
C GLU A 37 9.28 -16.53 -2.05
N GLY A 38 9.59 -16.34 -0.78
CA GLY A 38 10.04 -15.05 -0.22
C GLY A 38 8.97 -14.38 0.64
N THR A 39 8.99 -13.04 0.66
CA THR A 39 8.13 -12.24 1.53
C THR A 39 7.55 -11.04 0.78
N VAL A 40 6.25 -10.83 0.95
CA VAL A 40 5.51 -9.66 0.44
C VAL A 40 5.11 -8.77 1.59
N VAL A 41 5.34 -7.46 1.48
CA VAL A 41 4.79 -6.49 2.42
C VAL A 41 3.47 -5.94 1.90
N LEU A 42 2.43 -5.95 2.75
CA LEU A 42 1.11 -5.39 2.47
C LEU A 42 0.89 -4.12 3.27
N ALA A 43 0.26 -3.14 2.64
CA ALA A 43 -0.23 -1.94 3.31
C ALA A 43 -1.52 -1.44 2.65
N ARG A 44 -2.22 -0.55 3.31
CA ARG A 44 -3.46 0.04 2.84
C ARG A 44 -3.55 1.53 3.10
N ASP A 45 -4.41 2.21 2.36
CA ASP A 45 -4.82 3.58 2.68
C ASP A 45 -6.00 3.59 3.69
N ALA A 46 -6.65 4.76 3.84
CA ALA A 46 -7.73 4.95 4.79
C ALA A 46 -9.10 4.40 4.33
N ARG A 47 -9.23 3.84 3.12
CA ARG A 47 -10.51 3.38 2.56
C ARG A 47 -11.17 2.32 3.43
N THR A 48 -12.49 2.38 3.53
CA THR A 48 -13.29 1.45 4.35
C THR A 48 -13.12 -0.02 3.93
N THR A 49 -12.86 -0.26 2.64
CA THR A 49 -12.61 -1.60 2.09
C THR A 49 -11.21 -2.13 2.36
N GLY A 50 -10.29 -1.26 2.82
CA GLY A 50 -8.85 -1.52 2.85
C GLY A 50 -8.47 -2.77 3.64
N LEU A 51 -8.91 -2.88 4.89
CA LEU A 51 -8.55 -4.00 5.77
C LEU A 51 -9.01 -5.35 5.20
N MET A 52 -10.26 -5.42 4.77
CA MET A 52 -10.87 -6.63 4.23
C MET A 52 -10.17 -7.13 2.96
N ILE A 53 -9.74 -6.21 2.09
CA ILE A 53 -9.01 -6.54 0.86
C ILE A 53 -7.57 -6.95 1.20
N GLU A 54 -6.91 -6.27 2.13
CA GLU A 54 -5.58 -6.64 2.64
C GLU A 54 -5.58 -8.07 3.17
N ASP A 55 -6.59 -8.45 3.96
CA ASP A 55 -6.74 -9.81 4.51
C ASP A 55 -6.96 -10.86 3.40
N ALA A 56 -7.76 -10.55 2.40
CA ALA A 56 -8.00 -11.46 1.27
C ALA A 56 -6.73 -11.66 0.41
N LEU A 57 -5.99 -10.59 0.14
CA LEU A 57 -4.68 -10.66 -0.52
C LEU A 57 -3.69 -11.50 0.28
N ALA A 58 -3.60 -11.24 1.60
CA ALA A 58 -2.72 -11.99 2.50
C ALA A 58 -3.03 -13.48 2.47
N ALA A 59 -4.32 -13.86 2.62
CA ALA A 59 -4.74 -15.26 2.56
C ALA A 59 -4.35 -15.93 1.22
N GLY A 60 -4.50 -15.21 0.11
CA GLY A 60 -4.09 -15.68 -1.21
C GLY A 60 -2.58 -15.95 -1.28
N ILE A 61 -1.76 -14.99 -0.85
CA ILE A 61 -0.30 -15.10 -0.86
C ILE A 61 0.18 -16.24 0.05
N LEU A 62 -0.30 -16.28 1.29
CA LEU A 62 0.05 -17.31 2.27
C LEU A 62 -0.26 -18.72 1.77
N SER A 63 -1.34 -18.89 1.02
CA SER A 63 -1.75 -20.18 0.45
C SER A 63 -0.76 -20.75 -0.58
N THR A 64 0.12 -19.91 -1.13
CA THR A 64 1.16 -20.33 -2.09
C THR A 64 2.49 -20.68 -1.42
N GLY A 65 2.63 -20.44 -0.10
CA GLY A 65 3.88 -20.64 0.63
C GLY A 65 4.72 -19.36 0.81
N VAL A 66 4.34 -18.26 0.18
CA VAL A 66 5.01 -16.97 0.30
C VAL A 66 4.59 -16.28 1.62
N ASN A 67 5.55 -15.67 2.31
CA ASN A 67 5.30 -14.98 3.57
C ASN A 67 4.68 -13.59 3.34
N VAL A 68 3.98 -13.10 4.36
CA VAL A 68 3.34 -11.78 4.37
C VAL A 68 3.79 -10.97 5.60
N VAL A 69 4.12 -9.70 5.38
CA VAL A 69 4.28 -8.70 6.43
C VAL A 69 3.21 -7.64 6.24
N LYS A 70 2.35 -7.45 7.24
CA LYS A 70 1.34 -6.38 7.24
C LYS A 70 1.90 -5.13 7.90
N ALA A 71 2.02 -4.05 7.15
CA ALA A 71 2.46 -2.75 7.65
C ALA A 71 1.30 -1.81 8.00
N GLY A 72 0.06 -2.29 7.83
CA GLY A 72 -1.14 -1.56 8.20
C GLY A 72 -1.43 -0.34 7.32
N MET A 73 -2.00 0.71 7.94
CA MET A 73 -2.34 1.93 7.22
C MET A 73 -1.15 2.89 7.17
N ILE A 74 -0.53 2.98 6.01
CA ILE A 74 0.63 3.85 5.74
C ILE A 74 0.52 4.50 4.35
N PRO A 75 1.22 5.61 4.08
CA PRO A 75 1.30 6.18 2.73
C PRO A 75 2.06 5.26 1.75
N THR A 76 1.69 5.33 0.48
CA THR A 76 2.35 4.56 -0.59
C THR A 76 3.88 4.73 -0.63
N PRO A 77 4.45 5.94 -0.47
CA PRO A 77 5.92 6.10 -0.40
C PRO A 77 6.57 5.33 0.75
N THR A 78 5.87 5.21 1.88
CA THR A 78 6.35 4.42 3.02
C THR A 78 6.41 2.94 2.67
N LEU A 79 5.36 2.40 2.01
CA LEU A 79 5.38 1.02 1.53
C LEU A 79 6.56 0.79 0.58
N ALA A 80 6.74 1.66 -0.42
CA ALA A 80 7.84 1.54 -1.37
C ALA A 80 9.20 1.56 -0.66
N PHE A 81 9.38 2.47 0.31
CA PHE A 81 10.59 2.57 1.11
C PHE A 81 10.88 1.27 1.88
N ILE A 82 9.93 0.76 2.68
CA ILE A 82 10.15 -0.46 3.48
C ILE A 82 10.31 -1.71 2.61
N THR A 83 9.66 -1.76 1.43
CA THR A 83 9.85 -2.87 0.48
C THR A 83 11.32 -3.03 0.12
N ARG A 84 11.99 -1.92 -0.23
CA ARG A 84 13.41 -1.91 -0.57
C ARG A 84 14.29 -2.06 0.67
N GLN A 85 13.99 -1.34 1.74
CA GLN A 85 14.80 -1.29 2.96
C GLN A 85 14.99 -2.68 3.58
N HIS A 86 13.92 -3.48 3.61
CA HIS A 86 13.93 -4.84 4.16
C HIS A 86 14.19 -5.92 3.11
N GLY A 87 14.34 -5.52 1.84
CA GLY A 87 14.58 -6.45 0.74
C GLY A 87 13.43 -7.42 0.47
N TYR A 88 12.18 -7.00 0.78
CA TYR A 88 11.00 -7.79 0.45
C TYR A 88 10.87 -8.02 -1.05
N ASN A 89 10.35 -9.17 -1.45
CA ASN A 89 10.25 -9.56 -2.86
C ASN A 89 9.25 -8.70 -3.64
N ALA A 90 8.20 -8.23 -2.96
CA ALA A 90 7.23 -7.29 -3.50
C ALA A 90 6.54 -6.49 -2.38
N GLY A 91 5.97 -5.35 -2.75
CA GLY A 91 5.04 -4.57 -1.93
C GLY A 91 3.67 -4.46 -2.59
N LEU A 92 2.59 -4.65 -1.84
CA LEU A 92 1.23 -4.40 -2.29
C LEU A 92 0.59 -3.27 -1.50
N MET A 93 0.09 -2.27 -2.22
CA MET A 93 -0.67 -1.16 -1.64
C MET A 93 -2.14 -1.28 -1.99
N VAL A 94 -2.98 -1.51 -0.99
CA VAL A 94 -4.44 -1.46 -1.16
C VAL A 94 -4.88 -0.01 -1.16
N THR A 95 -5.19 0.52 -2.34
CA THR A 95 -5.54 1.93 -2.56
C THR A 95 -6.17 2.14 -3.93
N ALA A 96 -7.07 3.08 -4.03
CA ALA A 96 -7.51 3.62 -5.32
C ALA A 96 -6.97 5.04 -5.58
N SER A 97 -5.88 5.44 -4.90
CA SER A 97 -5.25 6.77 -5.05
C SER A 97 -6.24 7.90 -4.74
N HIS A 98 -6.53 8.76 -5.72
CA HIS A 98 -7.43 9.92 -5.61
C HIS A 98 -8.87 9.64 -6.09
N ASN A 99 -9.20 8.41 -6.45
CA ASN A 99 -10.57 8.07 -6.85
C ASN A 99 -11.55 8.25 -5.67
N PRO A 100 -12.86 8.47 -5.96
CA PRO A 100 -13.91 8.55 -4.95
C PRO A 100 -13.93 7.36 -3.96
N PRO A 101 -14.60 7.50 -2.80
CA PRO A 101 -14.53 6.51 -1.71
C PRO A 101 -15.03 5.09 -2.08
N GLU A 102 -15.95 4.97 -3.03
CA GLU A 102 -16.48 3.69 -3.53
C GLU A 102 -15.47 2.88 -4.35
N TYR A 103 -14.39 3.51 -4.82
CA TYR A 103 -13.33 2.82 -5.52
C TYR A 103 -12.38 2.12 -4.56
N THR A 104 -11.87 1.00 -5.01
CA THR A 104 -10.76 0.27 -4.39
C THR A 104 -9.76 -0.16 -5.44
N GLY A 105 -8.61 -0.67 -5.01
CA GLY A 105 -7.61 -1.16 -5.93
C GLY A 105 -6.39 -1.72 -5.24
N VAL A 106 -5.46 -2.21 -6.06
CA VAL A 106 -4.18 -2.76 -5.61
C VAL A 106 -3.09 -2.26 -6.53
N LYS A 107 -2.03 -1.70 -5.96
CA LYS A 107 -0.79 -1.33 -6.67
C LYS A 107 0.32 -2.28 -6.26
N PHE A 108 1.13 -2.65 -7.23
CA PHE A 108 2.24 -3.58 -7.09
C PHE A 108 3.56 -2.83 -7.15
N TRP A 109 4.45 -3.14 -6.22
CA TRP A 109 5.78 -2.57 -6.11
C TRP A 109 6.83 -3.68 -6.15
N SER A 110 7.85 -3.49 -6.96
CA SER A 110 8.98 -4.42 -7.03
C SER A 110 9.90 -4.23 -5.81
N ARG A 111 10.82 -5.17 -5.65
CA ARG A 111 11.87 -5.12 -4.62
C ARG A 111 12.69 -3.83 -4.64
N ASP A 112 12.82 -3.19 -5.80
CA ASP A 112 13.61 -1.97 -5.99
C ASP A 112 12.80 -0.68 -5.73
N SER A 113 11.63 -0.76 -5.10
CA SER A 113 10.71 0.36 -4.85
C SER A 113 10.12 0.99 -6.11
N MET A 114 10.10 0.28 -7.22
CA MET A 114 9.47 0.72 -8.46
C MET A 114 8.11 0.06 -8.64
N GLY A 115 7.17 0.76 -9.25
CA GLY A 115 5.93 0.12 -9.70
C GLY A 115 6.23 -1.04 -10.67
N TYR A 116 5.37 -2.04 -10.68
CA TYR A 116 5.53 -3.15 -11.63
C TYR A 116 5.54 -2.63 -13.06
N THR A 117 6.41 -3.22 -13.88
CA THR A 117 6.44 -2.95 -15.32
C THR A 117 5.24 -3.61 -16.00
N GLN A 118 4.90 -3.15 -17.20
CA GLN A 118 3.82 -3.77 -17.98
C GLN A 118 4.06 -5.28 -18.23
N GLU A 119 5.30 -5.71 -18.31
CA GLU A 119 5.65 -7.12 -18.46
C GLU A 119 5.31 -7.92 -17.19
N MET A 120 5.67 -7.40 -16.02
CA MET A 120 5.32 -8.01 -14.74
C MET A 120 3.80 -8.03 -14.52
N GLU A 121 3.11 -6.93 -14.86
CA GLU A 121 1.64 -6.85 -14.77
C GLU A 121 0.96 -7.89 -15.68
N ARG A 122 1.44 -8.07 -16.92
CA ARG A 122 0.93 -9.09 -17.85
C ARG A 122 1.11 -10.51 -17.33
N GLU A 123 2.23 -10.78 -16.68
CA GLU A 123 2.47 -12.10 -16.11
C GLU A 123 1.52 -12.38 -14.93
N ILE A 124 1.31 -11.40 -14.05
CA ILE A 124 0.29 -11.52 -12.99
C ILE A 124 -1.11 -11.73 -13.57
N GLU A 125 -1.46 -10.98 -14.63
CA GLU A 125 -2.76 -11.09 -15.31
C GLU A 125 -2.93 -12.46 -15.99
N ARG A 126 -1.87 -13.01 -16.58
CA ARG A 126 -1.87 -14.36 -17.16
C ARG A 126 -2.16 -15.40 -16.08
N ILE A 127 -1.37 -15.43 -15.01
CA ILE A 127 -1.54 -16.38 -13.90
C ILE A 127 -2.94 -16.24 -13.28
N TYR A 128 -3.42 -15.00 -13.11
CA TYR A 128 -4.76 -14.70 -12.59
C TYR A 128 -5.86 -15.26 -13.50
N THR A 129 -5.73 -15.11 -14.82
CA THR A 129 -6.75 -15.50 -15.80
C THR A 129 -6.77 -17.00 -16.03
N GLU A 130 -5.60 -17.62 -16.13
CA GLU A 130 -5.42 -19.05 -16.35
C GLU A 130 -5.56 -19.88 -15.07
N GLU A 131 -5.64 -19.21 -13.91
CA GLU A 131 -5.72 -19.83 -12.56
C GLU A 131 -4.58 -20.81 -12.28
N GLU A 132 -3.40 -20.58 -12.87
CA GLU A 132 -2.19 -21.37 -12.65
C GLU A 132 -1.57 -21.07 -11.29
N PHE A 133 -2.31 -21.34 -10.23
CA PHE A 133 -1.86 -21.03 -8.88
C PHE A 133 -1.02 -22.13 -8.27
N GLN A 134 0.14 -21.74 -7.73
CA GLN A 134 0.88 -22.58 -6.80
C GLN A 134 0.03 -22.81 -5.55
N VAL A 135 -0.04 -24.04 -5.07
CA VAL A 135 -0.71 -24.41 -3.83
C VAL A 135 0.30 -25.08 -2.91
N ALA A 136 0.59 -24.41 -1.79
CA ALA A 136 1.47 -24.99 -0.79
C ALA A 136 0.79 -26.14 -0.05
N LYS A 137 1.60 -27.12 0.38
CA LYS A 137 1.10 -28.16 1.30
C LYS A 137 0.79 -27.55 2.67
N TRP A 138 -0.04 -28.19 3.47
CA TRP A 138 -0.45 -27.69 4.80
C TRP A 138 0.71 -27.33 5.73
N ASN A 139 1.85 -27.96 5.59
CA ASN A 139 3.08 -27.70 6.36
C ASN A 139 4.07 -26.75 5.69
N GLY A 140 3.74 -26.25 4.51
CA GLY A 140 4.53 -25.29 3.74
C GLY A 140 3.83 -23.97 3.48
N LEU A 141 2.74 -23.67 4.20
CA LEU A 141 2.03 -22.38 4.11
C LEU A 141 2.94 -21.23 4.53
N GLY A 142 2.77 -20.08 3.91
CA GLY A 142 3.45 -18.86 4.29
C GLY A 142 3.10 -18.42 5.72
N LYS A 143 3.95 -17.57 6.30
CA LYS A 143 3.76 -17.02 7.64
C LYS A 143 3.40 -15.54 7.55
N GLU A 144 2.49 -15.11 8.42
CA GLU A 144 2.13 -13.71 8.57
C GLU A 144 2.89 -13.07 9.74
N GLN A 145 3.34 -11.83 9.55
CA GLN A 145 3.93 -10.97 10.57
C GLN A 145 3.34 -9.57 10.46
N THR A 146 3.38 -8.80 11.53
CA THR A 146 3.00 -7.38 11.56
C THR A 146 4.24 -6.51 11.71
N MET A 147 4.26 -5.36 11.05
CA MET A 147 5.30 -4.34 11.15
C MET A 147 4.66 -3.03 11.60
N ASP A 148 4.95 -2.60 12.83
CA ASP A 148 4.43 -1.35 13.40
C ASP A 148 5.44 -0.19 13.28
N THR A 149 6.66 -0.46 12.80
CA THR A 149 7.78 0.50 12.73
C THR A 149 7.90 1.22 11.39
N ALA A 150 7.10 0.87 10.39
CA ALA A 150 7.24 1.37 9.01
C ALA A 150 7.27 2.90 8.88
N VAL A 151 6.40 3.61 9.61
CA VAL A 151 6.35 5.08 9.60
C VAL A 151 7.59 5.67 10.26
N GLU A 152 8.00 5.12 11.40
CA GLU A 152 9.18 5.54 12.16
C GLU A 152 10.45 5.41 11.33
N GLU A 153 10.65 4.26 10.70
CA GLU A 153 11.81 3.97 9.85
C GLU A 153 11.87 4.92 8.66
N HIS A 154 10.74 5.16 7.99
CA HIS A 154 10.69 6.08 6.86
C HIS A 154 10.97 7.52 7.30
N VAL A 155 10.39 7.98 8.42
CA VAL A 155 10.67 9.31 8.97
C VAL A 155 12.14 9.44 9.36
N ALA A 156 12.74 8.44 10.01
CA ALA A 156 14.16 8.45 10.36
C ALA A 156 15.03 8.61 9.11
N ALA A 157 14.76 7.83 8.06
CA ALA A 157 15.48 7.92 6.80
C ALA A 157 15.33 9.31 6.14
N ILE A 158 14.15 9.93 6.17
CA ILE A 158 13.95 11.29 5.65
C ILE A 158 14.81 12.29 6.43
N LEU A 159 14.84 12.17 7.76
CA LEU A 159 15.62 13.08 8.63
C LEU A 159 17.13 13.02 8.37
N GLU A 160 17.66 11.88 7.92
CA GLU A 160 19.06 11.75 7.51
C GLU A 160 19.40 12.53 6.25
N HIS A 161 18.41 12.85 5.40
CA HIS A 161 18.59 13.52 4.12
C HIS A 161 18.23 15.02 4.13
N VAL A 162 17.82 15.57 5.28
CA VAL A 162 17.45 16.97 5.41
C VAL A 162 18.27 17.67 6.49
N ASP A 163 18.54 18.96 6.31
CA ASP A 163 19.18 19.81 7.33
C ASP A 163 18.15 20.20 8.41
N SER A 164 17.93 19.29 9.34
CA SER A 164 16.96 19.47 10.43
C SER A 164 17.25 20.70 11.29
N LYS A 165 18.53 21.02 11.53
CA LYS A 165 18.93 22.21 12.31
C LYS A 165 18.57 23.52 11.60
N ARG A 166 18.75 23.56 10.28
CA ARG A 166 18.34 24.70 9.47
C ARG A 166 16.83 24.87 9.44
N ILE A 167 16.06 23.79 9.38
CA ILE A 167 14.59 23.84 9.43
C ILE A 167 14.14 24.35 10.80
N GLU A 168 14.65 23.76 11.88
CA GLU A 168 14.35 24.14 13.26
C GLU A 168 14.60 25.63 13.52
N SER A 169 15.75 26.16 13.04
CA SER A 169 16.13 27.58 13.21
C SER A 169 15.16 28.58 12.56
N LYS A 170 14.24 28.11 11.71
CA LYS A 170 13.23 28.95 11.02
C LYS A 170 11.91 29.01 11.76
N GLU A 171 11.72 28.19 12.78
CA GLU A 171 10.48 28.15 13.61
C GLU A 171 9.18 28.14 12.77
N TYR A 172 9.14 27.30 11.74
CA TYR A 172 7.99 27.25 10.82
C TYR A 172 6.68 26.92 11.53
N ASN A 173 5.62 27.68 11.18
CA ASN A 173 4.24 27.34 11.46
C ASN A 173 3.66 26.72 10.19
N ILE A 174 3.23 25.45 10.27
CA ILE A 174 2.78 24.67 9.12
C ILE A 174 1.34 24.22 9.35
N VAL A 175 0.47 24.44 8.35
CA VAL A 175 -0.83 23.79 8.27
C VAL A 175 -0.70 22.59 7.35
N VAL A 176 -1.11 21.42 7.85
CA VAL A 176 -1.10 20.16 7.09
C VAL A 176 -2.54 19.70 6.89
N ASP A 177 -2.94 19.53 5.64
CA ASP A 177 -4.22 18.90 5.26
C ASP A 177 -3.96 17.56 4.54
N PRO A 178 -3.99 16.44 5.25
CA PRO A 178 -3.85 15.12 4.64
C PRO A 178 -5.14 14.60 4.00
N GLY A 179 -6.22 15.38 3.98
CA GLY A 179 -7.49 15.03 3.33
C GLY A 179 -8.13 13.72 3.84
N ASN A 180 -8.05 13.45 5.14
CA ASN A 180 -8.51 12.21 5.78
C ASN A 180 -7.82 10.92 5.25
N GLY A 181 -6.75 11.04 4.47
CA GLY A 181 -6.02 9.92 3.89
C GLY A 181 -4.90 9.38 4.78
N SER A 182 -4.15 8.40 4.26
CA SER A 182 -3.02 7.77 4.96
C SER A 182 -1.84 8.70 5.23
N GLY A 183 -1.77 9.88 4.59
CA GLY A 183 -0.81 10.92 4.94
C GLY A 183 -0.95 11.45 6.37
N SER A 184 -2.10 11.22 7.01
CA SER A 184 -2.38 11.60 8.39
C SER A 184 -1.43 10.95 9.41
N VAL A 185 -0.99 9.72 9.14
CA VAL A 185 -0.12 8.98 10.08
C VAL A 185 1.36 9.36 9.96
N LEU A 186 1.77 9.97 8.86
CA LEU A 186 3.18 10.29 8.60
C LEU A 186 3.44 11.80 8.63
N THR A 187 2.71 12.59 7.82
CA THR A 187 3.11 13.97 7.53
C THR A 187 3.11 14.89 8.78
N PRO A 188 2.06 14.90 9.64
CA PRO A 188 2.10 15.70 10.85
C PRO A 188 3.20 15.27 11.82
N TYR A 189 3.49 13.97 11.87
CA TYR A 189 4.56 13.42 12.69
C TYR A 189 5.93 13.87 12.19
N LEU A 190 6.22 13.71 10.91
CA LEU A 190 7.47 14.16 10.28
C LEU A 190 7.73 15.66 10.53
N MET A 191 6.70 16.50 10.33
CA MET A 191 6.85 17.96 10.52
C MET A 191 7.16 18.31 11.99
N ARG A 192 6.57 17.61 12.95
CA ARG A 192 6.91 17.79 14.38
C ARG A 192 8.34 17.31 14.69
N ARG A 193 8.79 16.22 14.07
CA ARG A 193 10.18 15.74 14.20
C ARG A 193 11.19 16.75 13.63
N LEU A 194 10.78 17.62 12.71
CA LEU A 194 11.53 18.74 12.16
C LEU A 194 11.36 20.04 12.99
N ALA A 195 10.87 19.94 14.21
CA ALA A 195 10.61 21.06 15.13
C ALA A 195 9.63 22.13 14.61
N CYS A 196 8.81 21.81 13.61
CA CYS A 196 7.77 22.71 13.13
C CYS A 196 6.58 22.76 14.10
N LYS A 197 5.94 23.94 14.22
CA LYS A 197 4.62 24.07 14.86
C LYS A 197 3.55 23.66 13.86
N VAL A 198 2.83 22.56 14.16
CA VAL A 198 1.92 21.91 13.21
C VAL A 198 0.47 22.05 13.64
N ILE A 199 -0.34 22.62 12.75
CA ILE A 199 -1.79 22.55 12.81
C ILE A 199 -2.26 21.56 11.74
N SER A 200 -2.97 20.51 12.16
CA SER A 200 -3.50 19.52 11.22
C SER A 200 -5.00 19.72 11.07
N ILE A 201 -5.46 19.88 9.84
CA ILE A 201 -6.88 19.88 9.46
C ILE A 201 -7.15 18.61 8.65
N ASN A 202 -8.37 18.04 8.72
CA ASN A 202 -8.71 16.76 8.10
C ASN A 202 -7.68 15.65 8.41
N GLY A 203 -7.07 15.72 9.62
CA GLY A 203 -5.93 14.90 10.03
C GLY A 203 -6.30 13.51 10.56
N GLN A 204 -7.58 13.19 10.67
CA GLN A 204 -8.04 11.87 11.07
C GLN A 204 -8.30 11.01 9.82
N PRO A 205 -7.70 9.82 9.71
CA PRO A 205 -8.00 8.92 8.60
C PRO A 205 -9.48 8.54 8.58
N ASP A 206 -10.12 8.74 7.44
CA ASP A 206 -11.53 8.37 7.24
C ASP A 206 -11.76 8.02 5.77
N GLY A 207 -12.17 6.78 5.51
CA GLY A 207 -12.38 6.25 4.16
C GLY A 207 -13.56 6.86 3.40
N HIS A 208 -14.38 7.70 4.06
CA HIS A 208 -15.44 8.48 3.42
C HIS A 208 -14.94 9.83 2.89
N PHE A 209 -13.74 10.27 3.30
CA PHE A 209 -13.12 11.54 2.92
C PHE A 209 -14.03 12.77 3.15
N PRO A 210 -14.57 12.98 4.40
CA PRO A 210 -15.58 14.01 4.66
C PRO A 210 -15.04 15.44 4.59
N GLY A 211 -13.72 15.62 4.76
CA GLY A 211 -13.11 16.96 4.83
C GLY A 211 -12.99 17.63 3.46
N ARG A 212 -12.79 16.89 2.40
CA ARG A 212 -12.73 17.34 1.00
C ARG A 212 -12.81 16.16 0.05
N VAL A 213 -13.08 16.44 -1.22
CA VAL A 213 -12.98 15.40 -2.26
C VAL A 213 -11.57 14.83 -2.33
N SER A 214 -11.45 13.55 -2.66
CA SER A 214 -10.16 12.84 -2.72
C SER A 214 -9.25 13.30 -3.87
N GLU A 215 -9.81 13.97 -4.88
CA GLU A 215 -9.05 14.55 -5.99
C GLU A 215 -8.40 15.87 -5.55
N PRO A 216 -7.06 16.00 -5.52
CA PRO A 216 -6.37 17.13 -4.89
C PRO A 216 -6.46 18.46 -5.67
N ASP A 217 -6.86 18.43 -6.94
CA ASP A 217 -6.97 19.60 -7.82
C ASP A 217 -8.43 20.11 -7.99
N LYS A 218 -9.38 19.62 -7.17
CA LYS A 218 -10.79 20.02 -7.18
C LYS A 218 -11.23 20.65 -5.90
#